data_ddf965f12d59f17f7e286f80a169bdbc
#
_entry.id   ddf965f12d59f17f7e286f80a169bdbc
#
_cell.length_a   1.000
_cell.length_b   1.000
_cell.length_c   1.000
_cell.angle_alpha   90.00
_cell.angle_beta   90.00
_cell.angle_gamma   90.00
#
_symmetry.space_group_name_H-M   'P 1'
#
loop_
_entity.id
_entity.type
_entity.pdbx_description
1 polymer ?
#
loop_
_entity_poly.entity_id
_entity_poly.type
_entity_poly.pdbx_seq_one_letter_code
_entity_poly.pdbx_strand_id
1 'polypeptide(L)'
;MTISNQVQLNVLGEKIKVCSCAPMTGWYRDGFCKYDKNDGGNHSICCVMDDNFLKYSKSQGNDLITPMPIYSFPGLKDGDHWCICIDTVSYTHLTLPTILLV
;
A
#
# COMPACT_ATOMS: atom_id res chain seq x y z
N MET A 1 20.53 -14.65 -16.25
CA MET A 1 20.30 -13.77 -15.12
C MET A 1 18.83 -13.43 -15.01
N THR A 2 18.37 -13.41 -13.87
CA THR A 2 16.95 -13.18 -13.69
C THR A 2 16.69 -11.77 -13.20
N ILE A 3 15.54 -11.30 -13.58
CA ILE A 3 15.07 -10.01 -13.14
C ILE A 3 14.86 -9.97 -11.63
N SER A 4 14.61 -11.13 -11.04
CA SER A 4 14.35 -11.22 -9.61
C SER A 4 15.48 -10.69 -8.74
N ASN A 5 16.68 -10.60 -9.30
CA ASN A 5 17.83 -10.06 -8.57
C ASN A 5 17.91 -8.54 -8.62
N GLN A 6 17.07 -7.91 -9.38
CA GLN A 6 17.06 -6.46 -9.44
C GLN A 6 16.58 -5.88 -8.12
N VAL A 7 17.26 -4.84 -7.69
CA VAL A 7 16.92 -4.11 -6.48
C VAL A 7 16.08 -2.91 -6.87
N GLN A 8 14.93 -2.78 -6.24
CA GLN A 8 14.14 -1.57 -6.37
C GLN A 8 14.60 -0.54 -5.35
N LEU A 9 14.55 0.72 -5.75
CA LEU A 9 14.92 1.83 -4.90
C LEU A 9 13.70 2.65 -4.54
N ASN A 10 13.73 3.24 -3.33
CA ASN A 10 12.71 4.18 -2.91
C ASN A 10 13.05 5.59 -3.42
N VAL A 11 12.23 6.57 -3.04
CA VAL A 11 12.43 7.96 -3.50
C VAL A 11 13.70 8.58 -2.97
N LEU A 12 14.32 7.98 -1.95
CA LEU A 12 15.58 8.44 -1.40
C LEU A 12 16.79 7.81 -2.08
N GLY A 13 16.57 6.94 -3.08
CA GLY A 13 17.65 6.24 -3.77
C GLY A 13 18.21 5.06 -2.99
N GLU A 14 17.51 4.59 -2.00
CA GLU A 14 17.91 3.44 -1.17
C GLU A 14 17.08 2.22 -1.51
N LYS A 15 17.57 1.03 -1.14
CA LYS A 15 16.77 -0.18 -1.28
C LYS A 15 15.45 -0.02 -0.54
N ILE A 16 14.37 -0.50 -1.15
CA ILE A 16 13.06 -0.44 -0.50
C ILE A 16 13.10 -1.27 0.78
N LYS A 17 12.37 -0.80 1.78
CA LYS A 17 12.26 -1.46 3.07
C LYS A 17 10.86 -2.02 3.24
N VAL A 18 10.68 -2.92 4.19
CA VAL A 18 9.38 -3.49 4.47
C VAL A 18 8.40 -2.41 4.91
N CYS A 19 7.19 -2.45 4.37
CA CYS A 19 6.10 -1.54 4.78
C CYS A 19 5.34 -2.12 5.97
N SER A 20 4.91 -3.37 5.86
CA SER A 20 4.19 -4.02 6.94
C SER A 20 4.19 -5.54 6.76
N CYS A 21 4.37 -6.25 7.87
CA CYS A 21 4.18 -7.69 7.92
C CYS A 21 2.94 -8.07 8.74
N ALA A 22 2.36 -7.11 9.45
CA ALA A 22 1.16 -7.31 10.26
C ALA A 22 0.30 -6.05 10.24
N PRO A 23 -0.58 -5.90 9.24
CA PRO A 23 -0.95 -6.85 8.18
C PRO A 23 0.12 -7.01 7.12
N MET A 24 0.20 -8.19 6.51
CA MET A 24 1.12 -8.45 5.42
C MET A 24 0.63 -7.73 4.18
N THR A 25 1.38 -6.76 3.72
CA THR A 25 1.00 -5.89 2.62
C THR A 25 1.80 -6.16 1.35
N GLY A 26 1.49 -5.40 0.30
CA GLY A 26 2.15 -5.49 -0.99
C GLY A 26 1.36 -6.29 -2.01
N TRP A 27 1.62 -6.06 -3.29
CA TRP A 27 0.93 -6.78 -4.36
C TRP A 27 1.09 -8.30 -4.21
N TYR A 28 2.28 -8.75 -3.81
CA TYR A 28 2.55 -10.17 -3.59
C TYR A 28 2.39 -10.61 -2.14
N ARG A 29 1.94 -9.73 -1.26
CA ARG A 29 1.82 -10.00 0.19
C ARG A 29 3.15 -10.45 0.79
N ASP A 30 4.21 -9.76 0.45
CA ASP A 30 5.55 -10.02 0.98
C ASP A 30 6.05 -8.90 1.90
N GLY A 31 5.20 -7.92 2.17
CA GLY A 31 5.53 -6.82 3.07
C GLY A 31 6.12 -5.60 2.40
N PHE A 32 6.45 -5.68 1.12
CA PHE A 32 7.09 -4.59 0.39
C PHE A 32 6.13 -3.92 -0.59
N CYS A 33 6.22 -2.60 -0.68
CA CYS A 33 5.46 -1.83 -1.68
C CYS A 33 6.28 -1.73 -2.96
N LYS A 34 6.44 -2.86 -3.64
CA LYS A 34 7.21 -2.93 -4.87
C LYS A 34 6.38 -2.54 -6.07
N TYR A 35 7.01 -1.88 -7.04
CA TYR A 35 6.40 -1.71 -8.34
C TYR A 35 6.42 -3.04 -9.09
N ASP A 36 5.31 -3.35 -9.75
CA ASP A 36 5.21 -4.53 -10.61
C ASP A 36 4.29 -4.19 -11.78
N LYS A 37 4.72 -4.55 -12.99
CA LYS A 37 3.95 -4.25 -14.19
C LYS A 37 2.59 -4.95 -14.22
N ASN A 38 2.42 -6.03 -13.48
CA ASN A 38 1.17 -6.75 -13.38
C ASN A 38 0.20 -6.12 -12.38
N ASP A 39 0.66 -5.13 -11.62
CA ASP A 39 -0.15 -4.38 -10.67
C ASP A 39 -0.65 -3.12 -11.37
N GLY A 40 -1.81 -3.21 -11.99
CA GLY A 40 -2.38 -2.09 -12.73
C GLY A 40 -2.69 -0.88 -11.87
N GLY A 41 -2.94 -1.08 -10.58
CA GLY A 41 -3.19 0.01 -9.64
C GLY A 41 -1.92 0.65 -9.11
N ASN A 42 -0.77 0.01 -9.32
CA ASN A 42 0.53 0.48 -8.83
C ASN A 42 0.51 0.75 -7.32
N HIS A 43 0.38 -0.33 -6.54
CA HIS A 43 0.32 -0.27 -5.08
C HIS A 43 1.73 -0.16 -4.50
N SER A 44 2.39 0.96 -4.75
CA SER A 44 3.80 1.14 -4.44
C SER A 44 4.08 2.19 -3.37
N ILE A 45 3.04 2.74 -2.73
CA ILE A 45 3.21 3.77 -1.71
C ILE A 45 2.78 3.21 -0.35
N CYS A 46 3.73 3.19 0.59
CA CYS A 46 3.45 2.76 1.96
C CYS A 46 2.86 3.91 2.76
N CYS A 47 1.71 3.69 3.38
CA CYS A 47 1.03 4.70 4.17
C CYS A 47 0.58 4.14 5.50
N VAL A 48 0.53 5.01 6.51
CA VAL A 48 -0.10 4.71 7.79
C VAL A 48 -1.57 5.07 7.68
N MET A 49 -2.43 4.08 7.92
CA MET A 49 -3.88 4.28 7.83
C MET A 49 -4.41 5.03 9.05
N ASP A 50 -5.41 5.87 8.83
CA ASP A 50 -6.20 6.46 9.91
C ASP A 50 -7.69 6.29 9.60
N ASP A 51 -8.52 6.43 10.65
CA ASP A 51 -9.96 6.21 10.50
C ASP A 51 -10.60 7.15 9.48
N ASN A 52 -10.17 8.38 9.42
CA ASN A 52 -10.75 9.36 8.48
C ASN A 52 -10.46 8.94 7.04
N PHE A 53 -9.23 8.54 6.76
CA PHE A 53 -8.86 8.08 5.44
C PHE A 53 -9.62 6.80 5.07
N LEU A 54 -9.71 5.85 5.98
CA LEU A 54 -10.40 4.57 5.72
C LEU A 54 -11.88 4.80 5.40
N LYS A 55 -12.54 5.66 6.14
CA LYS A 55 -13.95 5.99 5.90
C LYS A 55 -14.12 6.72 4.57
N TYR A 56 -13.24 7.67 4.29
CA TYR A 56 -13.30 8.41 3.03
C TYR A 56 -13.08 7.48 1.84
N SER A 57 -12.07 6.62 1.90
CA SER A 57 -11.76 5.69 0.83
C SER A 57 -12.95 4.76 0.56
N LYS A 58 -13.59 4.27 1.61
CA LYS A 58 -14.78 3.43 1.47
C LYS A 58 -15.92 4.18 0.78
N SER A 59 -16.13 5.45 1.15
CA SER A 59 -17.18 6.29 0.55
C SER A 59 -16.93 6.54 -0.94
N GLN A 60 -15.69 6.47 -1.38
CA GLN A 60 -15.29 6.65 -2.78
C GLN A 60 -15.27 5.33 -3.55
N GLY A 61 -15.75 4.25 -2.97
CA GLY A 61 -15.83 2.96 -3.63
C GLY A 61 -14.65 2.05 -3.42
N ASN A 62 -13.64 2.46 -2.67
CA ASN A 62 -12.47 1.64 -2.34
C ASN A 62 -12.53 1.25 -0.87
N ASP A 63 -13.19 0.13 -0.59
CA ASP A 63 -13.39 -0.35 0.78
C ASP A 63 -12.12 -1.04 1.27
N LEU A 64 -11.38 -0.38 2.14
CA LEU A 64 -10.17 -0.93 2.76
C LEU A 64 -10.44 -1.46 4.16
N ILE A 65 -11.69 -1.46 4.60
CA ILE A 65 -12.06 -1.87 5.96
C ILE A 65 -12.56 -3.31 6.01
N THR A 66 -13.34 -3.72 5.01
CA THR A 66 -13.95 -5.05 5.00
C THR A 66 -12.93 -6.10 4.59
N PRO A 67 -12.75 -7.18 5.39
CA PRO A 67 -11.84 -8.26 5.00
C PRO A 67 -12.26 -8.94 3.69
N MET A 68 -11.27 -9.29 2.89
CA MET A 68 -11.46 -10.00 1.62
C MET A 68 -10.49 -11.18 1.58
N PRO A 69 -10.85 -12.31 2.19
CA PRO A 69 -9.91 -13.45 2.30
C PRO A 69 -9.39 -13.98 0.99
N ILE A 70 -10.19 -13.88 -0.07
CA ILE A 70 -9.77 -14.35 -1.40
C ILE A 70 -8.53 -13.61 -1.93
N TYR A 71 -8.29 -12.39 -1.45
CA TYR A 71 -7.13 -11.60 -1.81
C TYR A 71 -6.09 -11.55 -0.68
N SER A 72 -6.22 -12.39 0.32
CA SER A 72 -5.39 -12.33 1.53
C SER A 72 -5.39 -10.95 2.16
N PHE A 73 -6.55 -10.31 2.14
CA PHE A 73 -6.72 -8.96 2.67
C PHE A 73 -7.50 -9.02 3.98
N PRO A 74 -6.87 -8.66 5.11
CA PRO A 74 -7.49 -8.81 6.43
C PRO A 74 -8.41 -7.66 6.82
N GLY A 75 -8.50 -6.61 6.01
CA GLY A 75 -9.15 -5.36 6.41
C GLY A 75 -8.19 -4.50 7.22
N LEU A 76 -8.30 -3.20 7.09
CA LEU A 76 -7.38 -2.26 7.73
C LEU A 76 -8.06 -1.50 8.85
N LYS A 77 -7.26 -1.08 9.81
CA LYS A 77 -7.70 -0.25 10.93
C LYS A 77 -6.68 0.85 11.18
N ASP A 78 -7.04 1.78 12.03
CA ASP A 78 -6.19 2.90 12.40
C ASP A 78 -4.81 2.40 12.87
N GLY A 79 -3.78 3.00 12.33
CA GLY A 79 -2.40 2.64 12.66
C GLY A 79 -1.77 1.58 11.79
N ASP A 80 -2.56 0.87 10.97
CA ASP A 80 -1.99 -0.14 10.07
C ASP A 80 -1.19 0.52 8.96
N HIS A 81 -0.10 -0.14 8.54
CA HIS A 81 0.67 0.28 7.38
C HIS A 81 0.22 -0.55 6.18
N TRP A 82 0.04 0.09 5.05
CA TRP A 82 -0.44 -0.60 3.84
C TRP A 82 0.10 0.05 2.59
N CYS A 83 0.35 -0.77 1.57
CA CYS A 83 0.74 -0.27 0.26
C CYS A 83 -0.53 0.12 -0.49
N ILE A 84 -0.66 1.41 -0.80
CA ILE A 84 -1.83 1.92 -1.53
C ILE A 84 -1.44 2.27 -2.96
N CYS A 85 -2.44 2.34 -3.83
CA CYS A 85 -2.20 2.68 -5.23
C CYS A 85 -1.98 4.19 -5.38
N ILE A 86 -1.22 4.55 -6.42
CA ILE A 86 -0.88 5.95 -6.68
C ILE A 86 -2.14 6.78 -6.89
N ASP A 87 -3.13 6.25 -7.59
CA ASP A 87 -4.37 6.98 -7.85
C ASP A 87 -5.11 7.32 -6.57
N THR A 88 -5.05 6.44 -5.56
CA THR A 88 -5.65 6.73 -4.27
C THR A 88 -5.05 7.99 -3.65
N VAL A 89 -3.73 8.15 -3.73
CA VAL A 89 -3.05 9.33 -3.20
C VAL A 89 -3.51 10.58 -3.95
N SER A 90 -3.65 10.49 -5.26
CA SER A 90 -3.94 11.67 -6.06
C SER A 90 -5.33 12.27 -5.81
N TYR A 91 -6.31 11.46 -5.41
CA TYR A 91 -7.67 11.98 -5.20
C TYR A 91 -8.06 12.16 -3.72
N THR A 92 -7.16 11.85 -2.80
CA THR A 92 -7.47 11.94 -1.36
C THR A 92 -6.75 13.10 -0.68
N HIS A 93 -6.50 14.17 -1.39
CA HIS A 93 -5.73 15.30 -0.85
C HIS A 93 -6.35 15.95 0.39
N LEU A 94 -7.64 15.76 0.64
CA LEU A 94 -8.30 16.32 1.81
C LEU A 94 -8.15 15.45 3.05
N THR A 95 -7.88 14.14 2.88
CA THR A 95 -7.76 13.20 3.99
C THR A 95 -6.55 12.29 3.76
N LEU A 96 -5.46 12.88 3.30
CA LEU A 96 -4.27 12.14 2.91
C LEU A 96 -3.68 11.38 4.10
N PRO A 97 -3.42 10.08 3.96
CA PRO A 97 -2.75 9.34 5.02
C PRO A 97 -1.28 9.73 5.09
N THR A 98 -0.62 9.37 6.20
CA THR A 98 0.80 9.61 6.34
C THR A 98 1.58 8.67 5.42
N ILE A 99 2.38 9.22 4.53
CA ILE A 99 3.22 8.46 3.61
C ILE A 99 4.55 8.15 4.28
N LEU A 100 4.98 6.90 4.20
CA LEU A 100 6.27 6.46 4.70
C LEU A 100 7.24 6.28 3.53
N LEU A 101 8.46 6.79 3.69
CA LEU A 101 9.50 6.71 2.65
C LEU A 101 10.26 5.38 2.81
N VAL A 102 9.61 4.30 2.49
CA VAL A 102 10.20 2.97 2.57
C VAL A 102 10.45 2.41 1.19
#